data_446a184d66912baa7cbd60a6664a4019
#
_entry.id   446a184d66912baa7cbd60a6664a4019
#
_cell.length_a   1.000
_cell.length_b   1.000
_cell.length_c   1.000
_cell.angle_alpha   90.00
_cell.angle_beta   90.00
_cell.angle_gamma   90.00
#
_symmetry.space_group_name_H-M   'P 1'
#
loop_
_entity.id
_entity.type
_entity.pdbx_description
1 polymer ?
#
loop_
_entity_poly.entity_id
_entity_poly.type
_entity_poly.pdbx_seq_one_letter_code
_entity_poly.pdbx_strand_id
1 'polypeptide(L)' 'MAKSNIKLIFKEENTLNKFSILFFNYLSQHKCWLKNCNYHSIKNNLYIHTHNYSYIDNYINNNSIKYNYKIIKL' A
#
# COMPACT_ATOMS: atom_id res chain seq x y z
N MET A 1 3.26 18.90 -2.65
CA MET A 1 3.33 17.60 -1.97
C MET A 1 2.16 16.73 -2.40
N ALA A 2 2.44 15.51 -2.80
CA ALA A 2 1.40 14.60 -3.28
C ALA A 2 0.53 14.11 -2.10
N LYS A 3 -0.78 14.12 -2.27
CA LYS A 3 -1.71 13.62 -1.26
C LYS A 3 -1.88 12.12 -1.43
N SER A 4 -2.00 11.40 -0.31
CA SER A 4 -2.35 9.98 -0.35
C SER A 4 -3.74 9.81 -0.94
N ASN A 5 -3.91 8.79 -1.77
CA ASN A 5 -5.19 8.51 -2.40
C ASN A 5 -5.75 7.14 -2.02
N ILE A 6 -4.98 6.34 -1.29
CA ILE A 6 -5.41 5.05 -0.77
C ILE A 6 -4.98 4.95 0.69
N LYS A 7 -5.88 4.42 1.52
CA LYS A 7 -5.58 4.16 2.92
C LYS A 7 -5.89 2.70 3.21
N LEU A 8 -4.94 1.99 3.80
CA LEU A 8 -5.11 0.61 4.26
C LEU A 8 -5.14 0.61 5.78
N ILE A 9 -6.19 0.05 6.35
CA ILE A 9 -6.36 -0.04 7.80
C ILE A 9 -6.11 -1.47 8.23
N PHE A 10 -5.02 -1.72 8.96
CA PHE A 10 -4.66 -3.04 9.45
C PHE A 10 -5.17 -3.23 10.87
N LYS A 11 -5.49 -4.46 11.23
CA LYS A 11 -5.88 -4.79 12.60
C LYS A 11 -4.69 -4.73 13.55
N GLU A 12 -3.51 -5.14 13.06
CA GLU A 12 -2.29 -5.20 13.87
C GLU A 12 -1.14 -4.52 13.16
N GLU A 13 -0.31 -3.84 13.93
CA GLU A 13 0.87 -3.16 13.39
C GLU A 13 1.86 -4.14 12.82
N ASN A 14 1.98 -5.33 13.43
CA ASN A 14 2.86 -6.37 12.94
C ASN A 14 2.50 -6.80 11.51
N THR A 15 1.21 -6.93 11.23
CA THR A 15 0.74 -7.28 9.90
C THR A 15 1.03 -6.16 8.89
N LEU A 16 0.88 -4.92 9.33
CA LEU A 16 1.23 -3.77 8.50
C LEU A 16 2.71 -3.80 8.12
N ASN A 17 3.57 -4.10 9.09
CA ASN A 17 5.01 -4.15 8.85
C ASN A 17 5.37 -5.23 7.84
N LYS A 18 4.76 -6.40 7.96
CA LYS A 18 4.97 -7.50 7.01
C LYS A 18 4.53 -7.12 5.60
N PHE A 19 3.36 -6.51 5.51
CA PHE A 19 2.85 -6.06 4.20
C PHE A 19 3.73 -4.96 3.61
N SER A 20 4.23 -4.05 4.42
CA SER A 20 5.08 -2.96 3.96
C SER A 20 6.34 -3.48 3.29
N ILE A 21 6.97 -4.50 3.86
CA ILE A 21 8.16 -5.12 3.28
C ILE A 21 7.81 -5.76 1.94
N LEU A 22 6.70 -6.49 1.88
CA LEU A 22 6.24 -7.13 0.66
C LEU A 22 5.92 -6.09 -0.42
N PHE A 23 5.25 -5.02 -0.03
CA PHE A 23 4.88 -3.95 -0.94
C PHE A 23 6.10 -3.23 -1.49
N PHE A 24 7.08 -2.96 -0.64
CA PHE A 24 8.34 -2.36 -1.08
C PHE A 24 9.03 -3.25 -2.12
N ASN A 25 9.09 -4.55 -1.87
CA ASN A 25 9.69 -5.50 -2.82
C ASN A 25 8.94 -5.52 -4.14
N TYR A 26 7.61 -5.47 -4.09
CA TYR A 26 6.78 -5.42 -5.28
C TYR A 26 7.09 -4.17 -6.10
N LEU A 27 7.15 -3.02 -5.46
CA LEU A 27 7.46 -1.75 -6.14
C LEU A 27 8.87 -1.75 -6.71
N SER A 28 9.81 -2.35 -6.00
CA SER A 28 11.22 -2.42 -6.44
C SER A 28 11.38 -3.26 -7.71
N GLN A 29 10.57 -4.31 -7.87
CA GLN A 29 10.58 -5.13 -9.08
C GLN A 29 10.05 -4.38 -10.29
N HIS A 30 9.24 -3.35 -10.05
CA HIS A 30 8.66 -2.52 -11.10
C HIS A 30 9.22 -1.10 -10.99
N LYS A 31 10.48 -0.94 -11.34
CA LYS A 31 11.26 0.29 -11.12
C LYS A 31 10.55 1.57 -11.55
N CYS A 32 9.78 1.52 -12.62
CA CYS A 32 9.07 2.69 -13.12
C CYS A 32 7.98 3.18 -12.14
N TRP A 33 7.53 2.32 -11.24
CA TRP A 33 6.47 2.66 -10.30
C TRP A 33 6.99 3.36 -9.05
N LEU A 34 8.25 3.12 -8.68
CA LEU A 34 8.83 3.80 -7.53
C LEU A 34 8.81 5.32 -7.67
N LYS A 35 8.86 5.80 -8.90
CA LYS A 35 8.80 7.24 -9.17
C LYS A 35 7.38 7.79 -9.02
N ASN A 36 6.37 6.91 -9.14
CA ASN A 36 4.97 7.30 -9.19
C ASN A 36 4.16 6.75 -8.02
N CYS A 37 4.82 6.15 -7.04
CA CYS A 37 4.15 5.58 -5.88
C CYS A 37 4.96 5.83 -4.62
N ASN A 38 4.31 6.47 -3.65
CA ASN A 38 4.90 6.72 -2.34
C ASN A 38 3.96 6.19 -1.28
N TYR A 39 4.50 5.79 -0.14
CA TYR A 39 3.69 5.34 0.97
C TYR A 39 4.37 5.68 2.29
N HIS A 40 3.56 5.79 3.33
CA HIS A 40 4.03 5.97 4.70
C HIS A 40 3.02 5.36 5.65
N SER A 41 3.45 5.04 6.86
CA SER A 41 2.57 4.45 7.85
C SER A 41 2.45 5.34 9.07
N ILE A 42 1.23 5.34 9.66
CA ILE A 42 0.97 5.97 10.94
C ILE A 42 0.17 4.95 11.76
N LYS A 43 0.77 4.42 12.81
CA LYS A 43 0.20 3.34 13.63
C LYS A 43 -0.17 2.14 12.74
N ASN A 44 -1.46 1.75 12.72
CA ASN A 44 -1.92 0.60 11.95
C ASN A 44 -2.41 0.96 10.56
N ASN A 45 -2.19 2.19 10.12
CA ASN A 45 -2.68 2.69 8.85
C ASN A 45 -1.53 2.89 7.89
N LEU A 46 -1.70 2.43 6.66
CA LEU A 46 -0.74 2.64 5.58
C LEU A 46 -1.38 3.56 4.56
N TYR A 47 -0.73 4.70 4.31
CA TYR A 47 -1.20 5.69 3.36
C TYR A 47 -0.38 5.58 2.09
N ILE A 48 -1.05 5.43 0.96
CA ILE A 48 -0.41 5.25 -0.33
C ILE A 48 -0.82 6.37 -1.26
N HIS A 49 0.16 6.94 -1.96
CA HIS A 49 -0.07 7.84 -3.08
C HIS A 49 0.45 7.18 -4.34
N THR A 50 -0.40 7.04 -5.35
CA THR A 50 0.01 6.45 -6.62
C THR A 50 -0.67 7.14 -7.78
N HIS A 51 0.05 7.25 -8.90
CA HIS A 51 -0.50 7.74 -10.17
C HIS A 51 -1.01 6.59 -11.03
N ASN A 52 -0.71 5.35 -10.66
CA ASN A 52 -1.08 4.19 -11.46
C ASN A 52 -1.97 3.25 -10.66
N TYR A 53 -3.24 3.60 -10.61
CA TYR A 53 -4.23 2.88 -9.81
C TYR A 53 -4.39 1.40 -10.19
N SER A 54 -4.41 1.11 -11.50
CA SER A 54 -4.75 -0.23 -11.96
C SER A 54 -3.89 -1.33 -11.35
N TYR A 55 -2.58 -1.14 -11.42
CA TYR A 55 -1.64 -2.14 -10.92
C TYR A 55 -1.65 -2.22 -9.40
N ILE A 56 -1.68 -1.05 -8.76
CA ILE A 56 -1.67 -0.99 -7.31
C ILE A 56 -2.95 -1.55 -6.73
N ASP A 57 -4.11 -1.23 -7.32
CA ASP A 57 -5.40 -1.74 -6.87
C ASP A 57 -5.45 -3.26 -6.93
N ASN A 58 -4.99 -3.86 -8.03
CA ASN A 58 -4.98 -5.32 -8.15
C ASN A 58 -4.13 -5.96 -7.06
N TYR A 59 -2.94 -5.43 -6.83
CA TYR A 59 -2.04 -5.95 -5.82
C TYR A 59 -2.65 -5.82 -4.43
N ILE A 60 -3.19 -4.67 -4.11
CA ILE A 60 -3.80 -4.38 -2.81
C ILE A 60 -5.01 -5.28 -2.58
N ASN A 61 -5.88 -5.43 -3.57
CA ASN A 61 -7.08 -6.28 -3.45
C ASN A 61 -6.70 -7.74 -3.28
N ASN A 62 -5.68 -8.22 -3.99
CA ASN A 62 -5.26 -9.61 -3.93
C ASN A 62 -4.67 -9.99 -2.57
N ASN A 63 -4.15 -9.03 -1.82
CA ASN A 63 -3.51 -9.28 -0.54
C ASN A 63 -4.35 -8.89 0.67
N SER A 64 -5.55 -8.32 0.46
CA SER A 64 -6.36 -7.79 1.55
C SER A 64 -6.81 -8.84 2.55
N ILE A 65 -7.15 -10.04 2.07
CA ILE A 65 -7.59 -11.12 2.95
C ILE A 65 -6.40 -11.67 3.73
N LYS A 66 -5.29 -11.90 3.05
CA LYS A 66 -4.09 -12.47 3.67
C LYS A 66 -3.53 -11.61 4.81
N TYR A 67 -3.53 -10.30 4.61
CA TYR A 67 -3.00 -9.36 5.59
C TYR A 67 -4.08 -8.65 6.40
N ASN A 68 -5.35 -8.97 6.14
CA ASN A 68 -6.50 -8.55 6.93
C ASN A 68 -6.58 -7.04 7.13
N TYR A 69 -6.57 -6.32 6.02
CA TYR A 69 -6.75 -4.87 6.06
C TYR A 69 -7.97 -4.44 5.27
N LYS A 70 -8.48 -3.26 5.60
CA LYS A 70 -9.54 -2.61 4.86
C LYS A 70 -8.95 -1.59 3.91
N ILE A 71 -9.54 -1.45 2.73
CA ILE A 71 -9.10 -0.50 1.72
C ILE A 71 -10.07 0.66 1.67
N ILE A 72 -9.54 1.87 1.77
CA ILE A 72 -10.32 3.10 1.67
C ILE A 72 -9.71 3.97 0.58
N LYS A 73 -10.54 4.37 -0.37
CA LYS A 73 -10.14 5.35 -1.39
C LYS A 73 -10.34 6.75 -0.81
N LEU A 74 -9.29 7.54 -0.84
CA LEU A 74 -9.32 8.89 -0.30
C LEU A 74 -9.65 9.93 -1.36
#